data_115e853379b4db5e30c5cb78d975a0de
#
_entry.id   115e853379b4db5e30c5cb78d975a0de
#
_cell.length_a   1.000
_cell.length_b   1.000
_cell.length_c   1.000
_cell.angle_alpha   90.00
_cell.angle_beta   90.00
_cell.angle_gamma   90.00
#
_symmetry.space_group_name_H-M   'P 1'
#
loop_
_entity.id
_entity.type
_entity.pdbx_description
1 polymer ?
#
loop_
_entity_poly.entity_id
_entity_poly.type
_entity_poly.pdbx_seq_one_letter_code
_entity_poly.pdbx_strand_id
1 'polypeptide(L)'
;MNWWREARFGMFIHWGVYAVPAGIHNGFKTKGIGEWIQRHAQIPIADYEKYAKQFNPIKYDAEEWAKLMKKAGMKYVVITSKHHDGFALWDSEVSDYDIVDFAPYGKDILKSLASACKAQGIKFGLYHSIMDWHHPQAQANSEPEYDYQNHPNAEFPQFVENYLKPQLKELVDNYDPDILWFDGE
;
A
#
# COMPACT_ATOMS: atom_id res chain seq x y z
N MET A 1 14.92 3.24 -20.71
CA MET A 1 15.03 3.55 -19.26
C MET A 1 16.49 3.62 -18.80
N ASN A 2 17.28 4.58 -19.33
CA ASN A 2 18.70 4.72 -18.98
C ASN A 2 18.86 5.16 -17.51
N TRP A 3 18.03 6.10 -17.04
CA TRP A 3 18.10 6.60 -15.68
C TRP A 3 17.97 5.49 -14.62
N TRP A 4 17.11 4.48 -14.84
CA TRP A 4 16.94 3.35 -13.93
C TRP A 4 18.22 2.52 -13.79
N ARG A 5 18.89 2.25 -14.92
CA ARG A 5 20.15 1.51 -14.92
C ARG A 5 21.29 2.28 -14.24
N GLU A 6 21.26 3.59 -14.31
CA GLU A 6 22.27 4.48 -13.72
C GLU A 6 21.99 4.79 -12.24
N ALA A 7 20.72 4.78 -11.83
CA ALA A 7 20.31 5.15 -10.47
C ALA A 7 20.87 4.21 -9.40
N ARG A 8 20.78 2.88 -9.59
CA ARG A 8 21.36 1.78 -8.79
C ARG A 8 21.10 1.80 -7.29
N PHE A 9 20.69 2.91 -6.69
CA PHE A 9 20.45 3.07 -5.27
C PHE A 9 19.18 3.87 -5.00
N GLY A 10 18.24 3.23 -4.35
CA GLY A 10 16.95 3.82 -3.98
C GLY A 10 16.43 3.26 -2.67
N MET A 11 15.28 3.75 -2.24
CA MET A 11 14.57 3.27 -1.06
C MET A 11 13.33 2.50 -1.50
N PHE A 12 13.04 1.39 -0.82
CA PHE A 12 11.77 0.70 -0.90
C PHE A 12 11.08 0.81 0.46
N ILE A 13 9.86 1.37 0.49
CA ILE A 13 9.10 1.59 1.72
C ILE A 13 7.86 0.71 1.68
N HIS A 14 7.79 -0.30 2.59
CA HIS A 14 6.58 -1.02 2.90
C HIS A 14 5.93 -0.36 4.12
N TRP A 15 4.79 0.29 3.92
CA TRP A 15 4.10 1.00 4.98
C TRP A 15 2.58 0.98 4.75
N GLY A 16 1.82 0.79 5.81
CA GLY A 16 0.36 0.67 5.77
C GLY A 16 -0.19 0.26 7.14
N VAL A 17 -1.42 -0.22 7.14
CA VAL A 17 -2.14 -0.66 8.36
C VAL A 17 -1.35 -1.69 9.15
N TYR A 18 -0.65 -2.59 8.51
CA TYR A 18 0.19 -3.61 9.15
C TYR A 18 1.31 -3.05 10.05
N ALA A 19 1.63 -1.77 9.93
CA ALA A 19 2.56 -1.10 10.86
C ALA A 19 1.97 -0.92 12.26
N VAL A 20 0.64 -0.93 12.41
CA VAL A 20 -0.04 -0.80 13.71
C VAL A 20 0.17 -2.06 14.56
N PRO A 21 -0.20 -3.27 14.11
CA PRO A 21 0.08 -4.49 14.87
C PRO A 21 1.58 -4.85 14.90
N ALA A 22 2.39 -4.32 13.98
CA ALA A 22 3.83 -4.50 13.93
C ALA A 22 4.26 -5.98 14.06
N GLY A 23 3.55 -6.87 13.35
CA GLY A 23 3.83 -8.31 13.34
C GLY A 23 3.31 -9.10 14.55
N ILE A 24 2.50 -8.49 15.44
CA ILE A 24 1.94 -9.13 16.62
C ILE A 24 0.41 -8.95 16.66
N HIS A 25 -0.34 -10.05 16.83
CA HIS A 25 -1.78 -10.03 17.00
C HIS A 25 -2.21 -11.08 18.03
N ASN A 26 -2.89 -10.68 19.11
CA ASN A 26 -3.43 -11.57 20.14
C ASN A 26 -2.44 -12.66 20.62
N GLY A 27 -1.18 -12.30 20.82
CA GLY A 27 -0.12 -13.23 21.22
C GLY A 27 0.54 -14.02 20.08
N PHE A 28 -0.04 -14.02 18.88
CA PHE A 28 0.61 -14.52 17.68
C PHE A 28 1.71 -13.54 17.25
N LYS A 29 2.88 -14.08 16.94
CA LYS A 29 4.00 -13.30 16.37
C LYS A 29 4.37 -13.87 15.03
N THR A 30 4.34 -13.05 13.99
CA THR A 30 4.77 -13.48 12.67
C THR A 30 6.25 -13.88 12.68
N LYS A 31 6.57 -14.95 11.97
CA LYS A 31 7.96 -15.42 11.82
C LYS A 31 8.68 -14.79 10.62
N GLY A 32 7.98 -14.01 9.85
CA GLY A 32 8.49 -13.38 8.64
C GLY A 32 8.26 -11.88 8.64
N ILE A 33 7.75 -11.40 7.54
CA ILE A 33 7.50 -10.00 7.25
C ILE A 33 6.18 -9.54 7.89
N GLY A 34 6.20 -8.36 8.51
CA GLY A 34 5.06 -7.83 9.28
C GLY A 34 3.84 -7.48 8.45
N GLU A 35 4.02 -7.13 7.19
CA GLU A 35 2.95 -6.79 6.24
C GLU A 35 2.02 -7.96 5.91
N TRP A 36 2.44 -9.19 6.21
CA TRP A 36 1.62 -10.39 6.06
C TRP A 36 0.88 -10.81 7.33
N ILE A 37 0.90 -9.97 8.38
CA ILE A 37 0.29 -10.31 9.68
C ILE A 37 -1.19 -10.69 9.57
N GLN A 38 -1.96 -10.01 8.73
CA GLN A 38 -3.38 -10.32 8.52
C GLN A 38 -3.55 -11.79 8.10
N ARG A 39 -2.78 -12.22 7.11
CA ARG A 39 -2.83 -13.59 6.56
C ARG A 39 -2.23 -14.60 7.53
N HIS A 40 -1.03 -14.34 8.06
CA HIS A 40 -0.35 -15.28 8.94
C HIS A 40 -1.08 -15.53 10.26
N ALA A 41 -1.72 -14.52 10.83
CA ALA A 41 -2.52 -14.64 12.04
C ALA A 41 -4.01 -14.92 11.76
N GLN A 42 -4.40 -15.08 10.50
CA GLN A 42 -5.78 -15.29 10.05
C GLN A 42 -6.76 -14.27 10.65
N ILE A 43 -6.39 -12.98 10.60
CA ILE A 43 -7.19 -11.91 11.18
C ILE A 43 -8.39 -11.62 10.27
N PRO A 44 -9.63 -11.80 10.75
CA PRO A 44 -10.82 -11.46 9.97
C PRO A 44 -10.80 -9.99 9.53
N ILE A 45 -11.39 -9.69 8.37
CA ILE A 45 -11.43 -8.32 7.80
C ILE A 45 -11.93 -7.32 8.84
N ALA A 46 -13.07 -7.60 9.49
CA ALA A 46 -13.66 -6.69 10.47
C ALA A 46 -12.77 -6.43 11.71
N ASP A 47 -11.86 -7.36 12.05
CA ASP A 47 -10.88 -7.16 13.12
C ASP A 47 -9.65 -6.41 12.62
N TYR A 48 -9.23 -6.64 11.37
CA TYR A 48 -8.12 -5.93 10.77
C TYR A 48 -8.45 -4.45 10.51
N GLU A 49 -9.68 -4.14 10.12
CA GLU A 49 -10.18 -2.76 10.00
C GLU A 49 -10.05 -1.94 11.29
N LYS A 50 -10.04 -2.60 12.46
CA LYS A 50 -9.79 -1.91 13.74
C LYS A 50 -8.36 -1.35 13.82
N TYR A 51 -7.40 -1.97 13.14
CA TYR A 51 -6.06 -1.42 13.01
C TYR A 51 -6.03 -0.24 12.03
N ALA A 52 -6.78 -0.30 10.93
CA ALA A 52 -6.90 0.83 10.02
C ALA A 52 -7.45 2.08 10.73
N LYS A 53 -8.45 1.90 11.62
CA LYS A 53 -8.99 2.97 12.49
C LYS A 53 -8.01 3.49 13.55
N GLN A 54 -6.85 2.87 13.72
CA GLN A 54 -5.77 3.33 14.59
C GLN A 54 -4.57 3.88 13.80
N PHE A 55 -4.57 3.71 12.47
CA PHE A 55 -3.48 4.16 11.62
C PHE A 55 -3.45 5.69 11.53
N ASN A 56 -2.66 6.31 12.41
CA ASN A 56 -2.58 7.77 12.55
C ASN A 56 -1.12 8.24 12.59
N PRO A 57 -0.43 8.33 11.45
CA PRO A 57 0.98 8.65 11.37
C PRO A 57 1.28 10.16 11.52
N ILE A 58 0.90 10.76 12.64
CA ILE A 58 1.06 12.20 12.92
C ILE A 58 2.52 12.69 12.91
N LYS A 59 3.49 11.79 12.98
CA LYS A 59 4.93 12.11 12.91
C LYS A 59 5.49 12.02 11.50
N TYR A 60 4.68 11.64 10.52
CA TYR A 60 5.12 11.59 9.13
C TYR A 60 5.41 12.98 8.60
N ASP A 61 6.59 13.15 8.02
CA ASP A 61 7.05 14.36 7.36
C ASP A 61 7.69 14.00 6.02
N ALA A 62 6.98 14.29 4.95
CA ALA A 62 7.40 13.96 3.59
C ALA A 62 8.69 14.69 3.19
N GLU A 63 8.86 15.93 3.63
CA GLU A 63 10.06 16.72 3.29
C GLU A 63 11.30 16.16 4.00
N GLU A 64 11.18 15.82 5.28
CA GLU A 64 12.28 15.22 6.03
C GLU A 64 12.67 13.86 5.45
N TRP A 65 11.69 13.04 5.02
CA TRP A 65 11.99 11.79 4.35
C TRP A 65 12.73 12.01 3.02
N ALA A 66 12.25 12.93 2.18
CA ALA A 66 12.89 13.24 0.91
C ALA A 66 14.31 13.82 1.10
N LYS A 67 14.51 14.71 2.09
CA LYS A 67 15.83 15.24 2.44
C LYS A 67 16.77 14.13 2.92
N LEU A 68 16.29 13.19 3.74
CA LEU A 68 17.06 12.05 4.21
C LEU A 68 17.50 11.16 3.04
N MET A 69 16.59 10.81 2.14
CA MET A 69 16.87 10.04 0.92
C MET A 69 17.95 10.75 0.06
N LYS A 70 17.78 12.06 -0.15
CA LYS A 70 18.76 12.86 -0.90
C LYS A 70 20.13 12.87 -0.24
N LYS A 71 20.20 13.08 1.06
CA LYS A 71 21.43 13.08 1.86
C LYS A 71 22.14 11.72 1.82
N ALA A 72 21.37 10.63 1.80
CA ALA A 72 21.90 9.27 1.67
C ALA A 72 22.40 8.94 0.25
N GLY A 73 22.15 9.80 -0.74
CA GLY A 73 22.56 9.59 -2.13
C GLY A 73 21.58 8.75 -2.95
N MET A 74 20.38 8.48 -2.43
CA MET A 74 19.33 7.73 -3.14
C MET A 74 18.82 8.53 -4.34
N LYS A 75 18.44 7.83 -5.39
CA LYS A 75 18.00 8.40 -6.66
C LYS A 75 16.50 8.22 -6.90
N TYR A 76 15.90 7.25 -6.25
CA TYR A 76 14.47 6.95 -6.35
C TYR A 76 13.95 6.39 -5.04
N VAL A 77 12.64 6.42 -4.91
CA VAL A 77 11.88 5.73 -3.87
C VAL A 77 10.74 4.95 -4.52
N VAL A 78 10.40 3.80 -3.97
CA VAL A 78 9.15 3.09 -4.23
C VAL A 78 8.44 2.92 -2.90
N ILE A 79 7.18 3.35 -2.83
CA ILE A 79 6.35 3.18 -1.62
C ILE A 79 5.12 2.36 -1.96
N THR A 80 4.65 1.54 -1.02
CA THR A 80 3.37 0.84 -1.14
C THR A 80 2.24 1.86 -1.23
N SER A 81 1.57 1.95 -2.38
CA SER A 81 0.31 2.68 -2.50
C SER A 81 -0.83 1.87 -1.85
N LYS A 82 -0.88 0.59 -2.17
CA LYS A 82 -1.76 -0.42 -1.57
C LYS A 82 -0.99 -1.74 -1.49
N HIS A 83 -0.95 -2.36 -0.31
CA HIS A 83 -0.43 -3.72 -0.13
C HIS A 83 -1.59 -4.75 -0.23
N HIS A 84 -1.32 -6.03 0.00
CA HIS A 84 -2.30 -7.11 -0.09
C HIS A 84 -3.51 -6.93 0.85
N ASP A 85 -3.36 -6.17 1.94
CA ASP A 85 -4.44 -5.86 2.89
C ASP A 85 -5.53 -4.92 2.32
N GLY A 86 -5.34 -4.43 1.09
CA GLY A 86 -6.31 -3.62 0.37
C GLY A 86 -6.41 -2.16 0.80
N PHE A 87 -5.65 -1.73 1.83
CA PHE A 87 -5.72 -0.36 2.33
C PHE A 87 -4.92 0.62 1.48
N ALA A 88 -5.59 1.66 0.98
CA ALA A 88 -5.02 2.68 0.12
C ALA A 88 -4.34 3.80 0.93
N LEU A 89 -3.10 4.17 0.59
CA LEU A 89 -2.38 5.28 1.23
C LEU A 89 -2.61 6.64 0.56
N TRP A 90 -3.61 6.75 -0.30
CA TRP A 90 -4.03 7.98 -0.99
C TRP A 90 -5.53 8.18 -0.85
N ASP A 91 -6.01 9.36 -1.25
CA ASP A 91 -7.42 9.74 -1.37
C ASP A 91 -8.00 9.09 -2.62
N SER A 92 -8.65 7.94 -2.49
CA SER A 92 -9.17 7.15 -3.61
C SER A 92 -10.65 7.41 -3.84
N GLU A 93 -11.04 7.78 -5.05
CA GLU A 93 -12.45 7.90 -5.44
C GLU A 93 -13.11 6.52 -5.70
N VAL A 94 -12.30 5.44 -5.68
CA VAL A 94 -12.77 4.08 -5.99
C VAL A 94 -13.16 3.31 -4.73
N SER A 95 -12.62 3.68 -3.57
CA SER A 95 -12.82 2.96 -2.31
C SER A 95 -12.66 3.85 -1.11
N ASP A 96 -13.59 3.78 -0.17
CA ASP A 96 -13.49 4.44 1.14
C ASP A 96 -12.52 3.72 2.10
N TYR A 97 -11.96 2.57 1.71
CA TYR A 97 -10.97 1.87 2.53
C TYR A 97 -9.57 2.45 2.28
N ASP A 98 -9.41 3.70 2.68
CA ASP A 98 -8.20 4.47 2.47
C ASP A 98 -7.81 5.33 3.68
N ILE A 99 -6.69 6.01 3.56
CA ILE A 99 -6.10 6.80 4.65
C ILE A 99 -6.85 8.12 4.90
N VAL A 100 -7.63 8.60 3.95
CA VAL A 100 -8.35 9.88 4.08
C VAL A 100 -9.72 9.66 4.70
N ASP A 101 -10.48 8.67 4.22
CA ASP A 101 -11.85 8.44 4.63
C ASP A 101 -11.96 7.45 5.80
N PHE A 102 -11.11 6.42 5.85
CA PHE A 102 -11.24 5.35 6.84
C PHE A 102 -10.35 5.54 8.07
N ALA A 103 -9.16 6.11 7.89
CA ALA A 103 -8.21 6.30 8.99
C ALA A 103 -8.32 7.68 9.64
N PRO A 104 -7.99 7.81 10.94
CA PRO A 104 -8.06 9.10 11.64
C PRO A 104 -7.03 10.13 11.17
N TYR A 105 -6.06 9.73 10.37
CA TYR A 105 -5.06 10.63 9.80
C TYR A 105 -5.66 11.63 8.81
N GLY A 106 -6.59 11.21 7.96
CA GLY A 106 -7.38 12.06 7.07
C GLY A 106 -6.57 12.86 6.04
N LYS A 107 -5.39 12.37 5.63
CA LYS A 107 -4.52 13.07 4.67
C LYS A 107 -3.83 12.09 3.74
N ASP A 108 -3.73 12.47 2.48
CA ASP A 108 -3.03 11.74 1.44
C ASP A 108 -1.51 11.78 1.64
N ILE A 109 -0.94 10.61 1.95
CA ILE A 109 0.51 10.42 2.15
C ILE A 109 1.25 10.48 0.81
N LEU A 110 0.69 9.89 -0.24
CA LEU A 110 1.37 9.79 -1.53
C LEU A 110 1.53 11.16 -2.18
N LYS A 111 0.53 12.01 -2.08
CA LYS A 111 0.55 13.37 -2.62
C LYS A 111 1.68 14.21 -2.04
N SER A 112 1.82 14.15 -0.71
CA SER A 112 2.88 14.91 -0.02
C SER A 112 4.26 14.34 -0.33
N LEU A 113 4.42 13.00 -0.38
CA LEU A 113 5.70 12.37 -0.67
C LEU A 113 6.14 12.60 -2.13
N ALA A 114 5.23 12.46 -3.09
CA ALA A 114 5.52 12.72 -4.49
C ALA A 114 6.03 14.16 -4.71
N SER A 115 5.36 15.13 -4.08
CA SER A 115 5.76 16.54 -4.14
C SER A 115 7.14 16.79 -3.52
N ALA A 116 7.41 16.21 -2.35
CA ALA A 116 8.69 16.34 -1.66
C ALA A 116 9.83 15.68 -2.45
N CYS A 117 9.60 14.49 -3.01
CA CYS A 117 10.57 13.80 -3.86
C CYS A 117 10.91 14.61 -5.11
N LYS A 118 9.90 15.15 -5.79
CA LYS A 118 10.08 16.03 -6.95
C LYS A 118 10.94 17.24 -6.62
N ALA A 119 10.70 17.89 -5.48
CA ALA A 119 11.47 19.04 -5.02
C ALA A 119 12.95 18.69 -4.75
N GLN A 120 13.27 17.45 -4.36
CA GLN A 120 14.61 16.96 -4.11
C GLN A 120 15.27 16.31 -5.35
N GLY A 121 14.56 16.20 -6.47
CA GLY A 121 15.03 15.51 -7.69
C GLY A 121 15.18 14.00 -7.50
N ILE A 122 14.34 13.41 -6.62
CA ILE A 122 14.23 11.97 -6.39
C ILE A 122 13.08 11.44 -7.24
N LYS A 123 13.33 10.37 -7.99
CA LYS A 123 12.32 9.69 -8.77
C LYS A 123 11.31 9.00 -7.86
N PHE A 124 10.01 9.17 -8.17
CA PHE A 124 8.92 8.65 -7.34
C PHE A 124 8.30 7.41 -7.98
N GLY A 125 8.18 6.35 -7.21
CA GLY A 125 7.60 5.09 -7.64
C GLY A 125 6.55 4.59 -6.66
N LEU A 126 5.60 3.84 -7.21
CA LEU A 126 4.50 3.23 -6.47
C LEU A 126 4.54 1.71 -6.62
N TYR A 127 4.56 1.01 -5.49
CA TYR A 127 4.23 -0.40 -5.42
C TYR A 127 2.71 -0.52 -5.33
N HIS A 128 2.10 -1.41 -6.10
CA HIS A 128 0.67 -1.66 -6.06
C HIS A 128 0.39 -3.16 -6.13
N SER A 129 -0.26 -3.68 -5.09
CA SER A 129 -0.67 -5.09 -5.07
C SER A 129 -1.85 -5.32 -6.01
N ILE A 130 -1.73 -6.32 -6.87
CA ILE A 130 -2.85 -6.88 -7.64
C ILE A 130 -3.74 -7.73 -6.73
N MET A 131 -3.13 -8.50 -5.83
CA MET A 131 -3.81 -9.23 -4.77
C MET A 131 -4.47 -8.25 -3.79
N ASP A 132 -5.67 -8.59 -3.33
CA ASP A 132 -6.41 -7.77 -2.37
C ASP A 132 -7.20 -8.67 -1.41
N TRP A 133 -6.84 -8.64 -0.13
CA TRP A 133 -7.47 -9.47 0.90
C TRP A 133 -8.74 -8.83 1.50
N HIS A 134 -9.02 -7.58 1.16
CA HIS A 134 -10.18 -6.86 1.66
C HIS A 134 -11.34 -6.88 0.66
N HIS A 135 -11.06 -6.68 -0.63
CA HIS A 135 -12.10 -6.56 -1.64
C HIS A 135 -12.76 -7.91 -1.95
N PRO A 136 -14.10 -8.05 -1.82
CA PRO A 136 -14.77 -9.35 -1.95
C PRO A 136 -14.60 -10.01 -3.31
N GLN A 137 -14.52 -9.26 -4.39
CA GLN A 137 -14.34 -9.82 -5.74
C GLN A 137 -12.89 -10.25 -6.03
N ALA A 138 -11.92 -9.80 -5.26
CA ALA A 138 -10.53 -10.18 -5.41
C ALA A 138 -10.20 -11.56 -4.80
N GLN A 139 -11.11 -12.10 -3.97
CA GLN A 139 -10.91 -13.34 -3.22
C GLN A 139 -11.13 -14.63 -4.04
N ALA A 140 -11.45 -14.51 -5.33
CA ALA A 140 -11.73 -15.67 -6.19
C ALA A 140 -10.59 -16.71 -6.26
N ASN A 141 -9.36 -16.28 -6.02
CA ASN A 141 -8.16 -17.12 -6.08
C ASN A 141 -7.50 -17.31 -4.70
N SER A 142 -8.23 -17.04 -3.60
CA SER A 142 -7.71 -17.30 -2.26
C SER A 142 -7.47 -18.80 -2.09
N GLU A 143 -6.30 -19.16 -1.58
CA GLU A 143 -5.97 -20.55 -1.24
C GLU A 143 -7.03 -21.08 -0.26
N PRO A 144 -7.51 -22.34 -0.44
CA PRO A 144 -8.57 -22.92 0.41
C PRO A 144 -8.27 -22.90 1.90
N GLU A 145 -6.99 -22.89 2.27
CA GLU A 145 -6.54 -22.85 3.68
C GLU A 145 -6.80 -21.50 4.37
N TYR A 146 -7.20 -20.46 3.62
CA TYR A 146 -7.49 -19.11 4.14
C TYR A 146 -8.97 -18.75 4.00
N ASP A 147 -9.84 -19.67 4.40
CA ASP A 147 -11.30 -19.59 4.27
C ASP A 147 -11.96 -18.40 4.99
N TYR A 148 -11.24 -17.74 5.90
CA TYR A 148 -11.73 -16.52 6.56
C TYR A 148 -11.98 -15.34 5.61
N GLN A 149 -11.52 -15.43 4.38
CA GLN A 149 -11.75 -14.48 3.30
C GLN A 149 -12.44 -15.13 2.09
N ASN A 150 -13.09 -16.27 2.28
CA ASN A 150 -13.79 -16.94 1.19
C ASN A 150 -15.06 -16.19 0.80
N HIS A 151 -15.07 -15.66 -0.40
CA HIS A 151 -16.21 -15.01 -1.02
C HIS A 151 -16.74 -15.89 -2.18
N PRO A 152 -17.85 -16.64 -1.99
CA PRO A 152 -18.33 -17.59 -3.00
C PRO A 152 -18.75 -16.94 -4.32
N ASN A 153 -18.97 -15.63 -4.31
CA ASN A 153 -19.34 -14.83 -5.48
C ASN A 153 -18.19 -13.96 -6.00
N ALA A 154 -16.95 -14.29 -5.65
CA ALA A 154 -15.80 -13.53 -6.10
C ALA A 154 -15.62 -13.65 -7.62
N GLU A 155 -15.49 -12.51 -8.29
CA GLU A 155 -15.30 -12.41 -9.73
C GLU A 155 -14.07 -11.54 -10.03
N PHE A 156 -12.89 -12.16 -10.01
CA PHE A 156 -11.62 -11.46 -10.21
C PHE A 156 -11.56 -10.60 -11.48
N PRO A 157 -12.09 -11.01 -12.65
CA PRO A 157 -12.14 -10.12 -13.82
C PRO A 157 -12.91 -8.83 -13.57
N GLN A 158 -14.01 -8.87 -12.81
CA GLN A 158 -14.77 -7.66 -12.45
C GLN A 158 -14.00 -6.78 -11.46
N PHE A 159 -13.29 -7.38 -10.51
CA PHE A 159 -12.37 -6.65 -9.63
C PHE A 159 -11.32 -5.89 -10.46
N VAL A 160 -10.71 -6.55 -11.44
CA VAL A 160 -9.71 -5.90 -12.31
C VAL A 160 -10.29 -4.72 -13.07
N GLU A 161 -11.47 -4.87 -13.68
CA GLU A 161 -12.06 -3.80 -14.51
C GLU A 161 -12.63 -2.65 -13.67
N ASN A 162 -13.31 -2.96 -12.57
CA ASN A 162 -14.10 -1.97 -11.83
C ASN A 162 -13.37 -1.38 -10.61
N TYR A 163 -12.28 -1.98 -10.18
CA TYR A 163 -11.54 -1.55 -8.98
C TYR A 163 -10.05 -1.33 -9.24
N LEU A 164 -9.33 -2.38 -9.68
CA LEU A 164 -7.88 -2.31 -9.84
C LEU A 164 -7.45 -1.30 -10.92
N LYS A 165 -8.04 -1.37 -12.12
CA LYS A 165 -7.72 -0.43 -13.21
C LYS A 165 -8.08 1.01 -12.89
N PRO A 166 -9.28 1.33 -12.34
CA PRO A 166 -9.57 2.68 -11.86
C PRO A 166 -8.57 3.19 -10.82
N GLN A 167 -8.20 2.40 -9.81
CA GLN A 167 -7.18 2.79 -8.83
C GLN A 167 -5.82 3.08 -9.49
N LEU A 168 -5.39 2.24 -10.43
CA LEU A 168 -4.14 2.48 -11.18
C LEU A 168 -4.21 3.77 -11.99
N LYS A 169 -5.37 4.06 -12.58
CA LYS A 169 -5.58 5.32 -13.30
C LYS A 169 -5.45 6.53 -12.39
N GLU A 170 -6.08 6.50 -11.20
CA GLU A 170 -5.92 7.55 -10.19
C GLU A 170 -4.44 7.77 -9.84
N LEU A 171 -3.72 6.68 -9.58
CA LEU A 171 -2.31 6.76 -9.21
C LEU A 171 -1.44 7.38 -10.30
N VAL A 172 -1.69 7.05 -11.56
CA VAL A 172 -0.97 7.63 -12.70
C VAL A 172 -1.32 9.10 -12.90
N ASP A 173 -2.61 9.42 -12.90
CA ASP A 173 -3.09 10.77 -13.19
C ASP A 173 -2.74 11.77 -12.08
N ASN A 174 -2.80 11.34 -10.82
CA ASN A 174 -2.62 12.23 -9.67
C ASN A 174 -1.16 12.41 -9.25
N TYR A 175 -0.29 11.42 -9.47
CA TYR A 175 1.08 11.43 -8.92
C TYR A 175 2.18 11.38 -9.99
N ASP A 176 1.86 11.07 -11.24
CA ASP A 176 2.84 10.96 -12.38
C ASP A 176 4.09 10.15 -11.96
N PRO A 177 3.92 8.87 -11.54
CA PRO A 177 5.01 8.09 -11.00
C PRO A 177 6.02 7.70 -12.09
N ASP A 178 7.30 7.74 -11.75
CA ASP A 178 8.38 7.26 -12.62
C ASP A 178 8.46 5.72 -12.69
N ILE A 179 7.89 5.03 -11.68
CA ILE A 179 7.89 3.56 -11.55
C ILE A 179 6.51 3.10 -11.07
N LEU A 180 5.98 2.07 -11.72
CA LEU A 180 4.92 1.22 -11.18
C LEU A 180 5.50 -0.17 -10.93
N TRP A 181 5.41 -0.62 -9.69
CA TRP A 181 5.85 -1.94 -9.25
C TRP A 181 4.63 -2.77 -8.87
N PHE A 182 4.34 -3.79 -9.63
CA PHE A 182 3.23 -4.70 -9.36
C PHE A 182 3.70 -5.90 -8.55
N ASP A 183 2.82 -6.40 -7.67
CA ASP A 183 3.03 -7.57 -6.85
C ASP A 183 1.71 -8.30 -6.59
N GLY A 184 1.81 -9.59 -6.32
CA GLY A 184 0.67 -10.48 -6.14
C GLY A 184 0.02 -10.88 -7.48
N GLU A 185 -0.20 -12.17 -7.70
CA GLU A 185 -0.86 -12.72 -8.89
C GLU A 185 -2.33 -13.02 -8.60
#